data_4a0130ee1f064dd9974e4340c2d76332
#
_entry.id   4a0130ee1f064dd9974e4340c2d76332
#
_cell.length_a   1.000
_cell.length_b   1.000
_cell.length_c   1.000
_cell.angle_alpha   90.00
_cell.angle_beta   90.00
_cell.angle_gamma   90.00
#
_symmetry.space_group_name_H-M   'P 1'
#
loop_
_entity.id
_entity.type
_entity.pdbx_description
1 polymer ?
#
loop_
_entity_poly.entity_id
_entity_poly.type
_entity_poly.pdbx_seq_one_letter_code
_entity_poly.pdbx_strand_id
1 'polypeptide(L)'
;KPAFSSTKYDKDIAAFESADKANPPPQGALLFSGASSLRLWKTAARDFAPYPLINRGFGGSKTTEVLGYMDRIVLPYHPRVVVFHCGSNDINAGDTAEAVIARVTEYHRRLRAENPHAQLVLLSTTQAPSRRTKWAEMKKADEGFRALAAAHPEIRFVDINPALNLPDGEPRPDVYLKDNLHPSEAGYAAMLKVIRPAVDAAWQATEAAFKK
;
A
#
# COMPACT_ATOMS: atom_id res chain seq x y z
N LYS A 1 13.28 20.51 4.37
CA LYS A 1 12.33 19.83 3.47
C LYS A 1 11.30 20.83 3.01
N PRO A 2 10.93 20.93 1.71
CA PRO A 2 9.75 21.69 1.35
C PRO A 2 8.56 21.12 2.10
N ALA A 3 7.79 21.98 2.77
CA ALA A 3 6.60 21.54 3.47
C ALA A 3 5.61 20.98 2.45
N PHE A 4 5.00 19.85 2.75
CA PHE A 4 3.90 19.31 1.95
C PHE A 4 2.74 20.32 1.99
N SER A 5 2.32 20.77 0.83
CA SER A 5 1.37 21.88 0.71
C SER A 5 0.04 21.49 0.02
N SER A 6 -0.14 20.22 -0.38
CA SER A 6 -1.39 19.79 -0.98
C SER A 6 -2.52 19.78 0.05
N THR A 7 -3.65 20.36 -0.31
CA THR A 7 -4.90 20.35 0.49
C THR A 7 -5.97 19.45 -0.14
N LYS A 8 -5.67 18.83 -1.27
CA LYS A 8 -6.61 18.06 -2.08
C LYS A 8 -7.36 16.98 -1.29
N TYR A 9 -6.70 16.37 -0.32
CA TYR A 9 -7.26 15.27 0.48
C TYR A 9 -7.52 15.64 1.94
N ASP A 10 -7.42 16.91 2.30
CA ASP A 10 -7.61 17.33 3.71
C ASP A 10 -8.94 16.87 4.29
N LYS A 11 -10.00 16.83 3.48
CA LYS A 11 -11.31 16.33 3.91
C LYS A 11 -11.29 14.83 4.25
N ASP A 12 -10.64 14.02 3.40
CA ASP A 12 -10.50 12.57 3.64
C ASP A 12 -9.66 12.31 4.88
N ILE A 13 -8.56 13.06 5.05
CA ILE A 13 -7.65 12.92 6.18
C ILE A 13 -8.33 13.38 7.48
N ALA A 14 -9.06 14.49 7.45
CA ALA A 14 -9.83 14.97 8.59
C ALA A 14 -10.94 13.98 8.99
N ALA A 15 -11.53 13.26 8.04
CA ALA A 15 -12.49 12.20 8.34
C ALA A 15 -11.85 11.03 9.09
N PHE A 16 -10.62 10.61 8.74
CA PHE A 16 -9.88 9.62 9.51
C PHE A 16 -9.62 10.10 10.94
N GLU A 17 -9.10 11.32 11.09
CA GLU A 17 -8.80 11.90 12.41
C GLU A 17 -10.06 12.04 13.28
N SER A 18 -11.18 12.41 12.69
CA SER A 18 -12.47 12.50 13.40
C SER A 18 -12.98 11.13 13.85
N ALA A 19 -12.88 10.12 12.98
CA ALA A 19 -13.26 8.76 13.34
C ALA A 19 -12.38 8.20 14.46
N ASP A 20 -11.08 8.48 14.43
CA ASP A 20 -10.10 8.05 15.45
C ASP A 20 -10.37 8.72 16.81
N LYS A 21 -10.81 9.97 16.83
CA LYS A 21 -11.21 10.64 18.09
C LYS A 21 -12.42 9.96 18.71
N ALA A 22 -13.37 9.52 17.89
CA ALA A 22 -14.57 8.83 18.36
C ALA A 22 -14.29 7.38 18.78
N ASN A 23 -13.36 6.71 18.09
CA ASN A 23 -12.99 5.31 18.34
C ASN A 23 -11.49 5.11 18.05
N PRO A 24 -10.61 5.37 19.03
CA PRO A 24 -9.17 5.31 18.85
C PRO A 24 -8.72 3.92 18.38
N PRO A 25 -8.00 3.84 17.25
CA PRO A 25 -7.48 2.58 16.76
C PRO A 25 -6.33 2.06 17.64
N PRO A 26 -6.10 0.74 17.64
CA PRO A 26 -5.03 0.15 18.46
C PRO A 26 -3.65 0.55 17.91
N GLN A 27 -2.69 0.71 18.83
CA GLN A 27 -1.27 0.85 18.49
C GLN A 27 -0.71 -0.50 18.02
N GLY A 28 0.28 -0.48 17.14
CA GLY A 28 0.94 -1.69 16.66
C GLY A 28 0.06 -2.58 15.78
N ALA A 29 -0.93 -2.01 15.11
CA ALA A 29 -1.83 -2.73 14.21
C ALA A 29 -1.17 -3.03 12.84
N LEU A 30 -1.85 -3.84 12.03
CA LEU A 30 -1.68 -3.89 10.58
C LEU A 30 -2.29 -2.63 9.99
N LEU A 31 -1.53 -1.88 9.19
CA LEU A 31 -1.99 -0.63 8.60
C LEU A 31 -1.91 -0.70 7.07
N PHE A 32 -3.03 -0.39 6.41
CA PHE A 32 -3.08 -0.22 4.97
C PHE A 32 -2.81 1.24 4.61
N SER A 33 -1.78 1.50 3.81
CA SER A 33 -1.38 2.82 3.35
C SER A 33 -1.28 2.87 1.82
N GLY A 34 -2.02 3.75 1.20
CA GLY A 34 -2.01 3.90 -0.25
C GLY A 34 -3.30 4.44 -0.84
N ALA A 35 -3.59 4.01 -2.07
CA ALA A 35 -4.65 4.58 -2.89
C ALA A 35 -5.99 3.82 -2.82
N SER A 36 -6.80 3.99 -3.88
CA SER A 36 -8.19 3.50 -3.93
C SER A 36 -8.34 1.99 -3.82
N SER A 37 -7.40 1.20 -4.32
CA SER A 37 -7.49 -0.27 -4.23
C SER A 37 -7.51 -0.76 -2.78
N LEU A 38 -6.74 -0.11 -1.89
CA LEU A 38 -6.81 -0.43 -0.47
C LEU A 38 -8.07 0.16 0.18
N ARG A 39 -8.43 1.40 -0.15
CA ARG A 39 -9.67 2.05 0.36
C ARG A 39 -10.92 1.22 0.06
N LEU A 40 -10.99 0.65 -1.13
CA LEU A 40 -12.16 -0.11 -1.61
C LEU A 40 -12.20 -1.57 -1.13
N TRP A 41 -11.17 -2.05 -0.44
CA TRP A 41 -11.13 -3.41 0.12
C TRP A 41 -12.00 -3.50 1.37
N LYS A 42 -13.32 -3.62 1.17
CA LYS A 42 -14.32 -3.56 2.25
C LYS A 42 -14.24 -4.71 3.24
N THR A 43 -13.73 -5.85 2.81
CA THR A 43 -13.59 -7.07 3.62
C THR A 43 -12.22 -7.19 4.29
N ALA A 44 -11.32 -6.21 4.13
CA ALA A 44 -9.94 -6.29 4.57
C ALA A 44 -9.78 -6.72 6.05
N ALA A 45 -10.60 -6.15 6.95
CA ALA A 45 -10.52 -6.50 8.38
C ALA A 45 -10.82 -7.99 8.64
N ARG A 46 -11.81 -8.55 7.93
CA ARG A 46 -12.13 -9.99 7.98
C ARG A 46 -11.03 -10.81 7.33
N ASP A 47 -10.56 -10.38 6.17
CA ASP A 47 -9.64 -11.14 5.32
C ASP A 47 -8.24 -11.23 5.97
N PHE A 48 -7.88 -10.28 6.80
CA PHE A 48 -6.61 -10.26 7.54
C PHE A 48 -6.74 -10.59 9.03
N ALA A 49 -7.92 -11.04 9.48
CA ALA A 49 -8.06 -11.53 10.87
C ALA A 49 -7.03 -12.63 11.17
N PRO A 50 -6.47 -12.71 12.40
CA PRO A 50 -6.87 -11.97 13.61
C PRO A 50 -6.15 -10.62 13.80
N TYR A 51 -5.41 -10.12 12.83
CA TYR A 51 -4.66 -8.87 13.00
C TYR A 51 -5.63 -7.68 13.08
N PRO A 52 -5.52 -6.81 14.09
CA PRO A 52 -6.25 -5.55 14.10
C PRO A 52 -5.80 -4.72 12.91
N LEU A 53 -6.75 -4.22 12.10
CA LEU A 53 -6.46 -3.53 10.84
C LEU A 53 -6.93 -2.09 10.87
N ILE A 54 -6.04 -1.18 10.47
CA ILE A 54 -6.31 0.23 10.23
C ILE A 54 -6.18 0.48 8.73
N ASN A 55 -7.26 0.87 8.06
CA ASN A 55 -7.22 1.21 6.63
C ASN A 55 -7.12 2.72 6.44
N ARG A 56 -6.01 3.19 5.88
CA ARG A 56 -5.71 4.59 5.55
C ARG A 56 -5.54 4.80 4.05
N GLY A 57 -6.16 3.94 3.24
CA GLY A 57 -6.27 4.17 1.80
C GLY A 57 -7.20 5.33 1.49
N PHE A 58 -6.80 6.21 0.56
CA PHE A 58 -7.65 7.29 0.04
C PHE A 58 -7.58 7.39 -1.48
N GLY A 59 -8.73 7.67 -2.09
CA GLY A 59 -8.93 7.47 -3.52
C GLY A 59 -8.16 8.42 -4.42
N GLY A 60 -7.49 7.88 -5.45
CA GLY A 60 -6.77 8.67 -6.45
C GLY A 60 -5.44 9.25 -5.96
N SER A 61 -5.00 8.93 -4.75
CA SER A 61 -3.75 9.43 -4.19
C SER A 61 -2.54 8.95 -4.96
N LYS A 62 -1.52 9.80 -5.01
CA LYS A 62 -0.19 9.52 -5.49
C LYS A 62 0.76 9.33 -4.31
N THR A 63 1.95 8.82 -4.57
CA THR A 63 2.98 8.65 -3.54
C THR A 63 3.36 9.96 -2.85
N THR A 64 3.25 11.11 -3.54
CA THR A 64 3.44 12.44 -2.96
C THR A 64 2.45 12.72 -1.83
N GLU A 65 1.16 12.42 -2.04
CA GLU A 65 0.14 12.66 -1.01
C GLU A 65 0.24 11.65 0.13
N VAL A 66 0.48 10.36 -0.19
CA VAL A 66 0.65 9.32 0.84
C VAL A 66 1.84 9.64 1.75
N LEU A 67 2.96 10.08 1.16
CA LEU A 67 4.14 10.51 1.90
C LEU A 67 3.87 11.81 2.69
N GLY A 68 3.14 12.74 2.10
CA GLY A 68 2.83 14.03 2.69
C GLY A 68 1.94 13.96 3.94
N TYR A 69 0.96 13.07 3.92
CA TYR A 69 0.05 12.88 5.06
C TYR A 69 0.52 11.82 6.08
N MET A 70 1.69 11.24 5.88
CA MET A 70 2.20 10.13 6.69
C MET A 70 2.24 10.45 8.19
N ASP A 71 2.59 11.69 8.57
CA ASP A 71 2.66 12.15 9.96
C ASP A 71 1.27 12.20 10.65
N ARG A 72 0.20 12.21 9.86
CA ARG A 72 -1.17 12.31 10.36
C ARG A 72 -1.91 10.97 10.39
N ILE A 73 -1.62 10.10 9.41
CA ILE A 73 -2.45 8.90 9.18
C ILE A 73 -1.67 7.58 9.20
N VAL A 74 -0.36 7.60 9.44
CA VAL A 74 0.46 6.38 9.53
C VAL A 74 1.30 6.38 10.80
N LEU A 75 2.19 7.34 10.98
CA LEU A 75 3.18 7.35 12.05
C LEU A 75 2.55 7.37 13.46
N PRO A 76 1.45 8.10 13.74
CA PRO A 76 0.87 8.16 15.07
C PRO A 76 0.37 6.82 15.62
N TYR A 77 0.15 5.82 14.75
CA TYR A 77 -0.34 4.49 15.17
C TYR A 77 0.78 3.49 15.48
N HIS A 78 2.04 3.86 15.26
CA HIS A 78 3.21 2.98 15.40
C HIS A 78 2.94 1.58 14.81
N PRO A 79 2.55 1.50 13.52
CA PRO A 79 2.07 0.26 12.92
C PRO A 79 3.15 -0.82 12.97
N ARG A 80 2.74 -2.02 13.33
CA ARG A 80 3.62 -3.19 13.37
C ARG A 80 3.99 -3.66 11.97
N VAL A 81 2.99 -3.69 11.08
CA VAL A 81 3.15 -4.02 9.67
C VAL A 81 2.38 -2.99 8.85
N VAL A 82 2.99 -2.45 7.82
CA VAL A 82 2.33 -1.62 6.82
C VAL A 82 2.22 -2.39 5.52
N VAL A 83 1.01 -2.50 4.95
CA VAL A 83 0.80 -2.89 3.55
C VAL A 83 0.70 -1.62 2.72
N PHE A 84 1.65 -1.43 1.83
CA PHE A 84 1.72 -0.23 0.99
C PHE A 84 1.37 -0.55 -0.46
N HIS A 85 0.39 0.18 -1.02
CA HIS A 85 0.01 0.06 -2.42
C HIS A 85 -0.29 1.43 -3.03
N CYS A 86 0.70 2.00 -3.71
CA CYS A 86 0.59 3.29 -4.40
C CYS A 86 1.67 3.38 -5.49
N GLY A 87 1.46 4.23 -6.51
CA GLY A 87 2.40 4.49 -7.61
C GLY A 87 1.75 4.44 -8.98
N SER A 88 0.69 3.65 -9.17
CA SER A 88 -0.01 3.57 -10.46
C SER A 88 -0.63 4.91 -10.88
N ASN A 89 -1.15 5.69 -9.94
CA ASN A 89 -1.71 7.02 -10.23
C ASN A 89 -0.63 8.04 -10.58
N ASP A 90 0.54 7.94 -9.95
CA ASP A 90 1.72 8.74 -10.25
C ASP A 90 2.14 8.56 -11.71
N ILE A 91 2.38 7.31 -12.11
CA ILE A 91 2.82 6.95 -13.45
C ILE A 91 1.76 7.29 -14.50
N ASN A 92 0.48 7.08 -14.18
CA ASN A 92 -0.60 7.47 -15.06
C ASN A 92 -0.67 8.99 -15.27
N ALA A 93 -0.32 9.77 -14.25
CA ALA A 93 -0.25 11.23 -14.31
C ALA A 93 1.03 11.75 -15.01
N GLY A 94 1.96 10.87 -15.36
CA GLY A 94 3.19 11.20 -16.08
C GLY A 94 4.46 11.25 -15.24
N ASP A 95 4.38 10.89 -13.95
CA ASP A 95 5.57 10.75 -13.12
C ASP A 95 6.40 9.55 -13.59
N THR A 96 7.72 9.62 -13.42
CA THR A 96 8.63 8.52 -13.78
C THR A 96 8.70 7.45 -12.70
N ALA A 97 9.13 6.27 -13.07
CA ALA A 97 9.38 5.17 -12.12
C ALA A 97 10.39 5.59 -11.05
N GLU A 98 11.47 6.28 -11.44
CA GLU A 98 12.50 6.76 -10.53
C GLU A 98 11.94 7.70 -9.46
N ALA A 99 11.03 8.60 -9.84
CA ALA A 99 10.38 9.50 -8.90
C ALA A 99 9.50 8.75 -7.89
N VAL A 100 8.78 7.73 -8.36
CA VAL A 100 7.95 6.87 -7.50
C VAL A 100 8.83 6.06 -6.54
N ILE A 101 9.90 5.43 -7.05
CA ILE A 101 10.86 4.66 -6.24
C ILE A 101 11.48 5.54 -5.14
N ALA A 102 11.91 6.75 -5.49
CA ALA A 102 12.50 7.68 -4.53
C ALA A 102 11.53 8.04 -3.38
N ARG A 103 10.25 8.25 -3.70
CA ARG A 103 9.22 8.56 -2.69
C ARG A 103 8.91 7.35 -1.80
N VAL A 104 8.86 6.16 -2.35
CA VAL A 104 8.65 4.92 -1.57
C VAL A 104 9.86 4.65 -0.66
N THR A 105 11.08 4.91 -1.16
CA THR A 105 12.30 4.84 -0.34
C THR A 105 12.25 5.82 0.83
N GLU A 106 11.81 7.06 0.60
CA GLU A 106 11.64 8.05 1.67
C GLU A 106 10.52 7.65 2.64
N TYR A 107 9.42 7.08 2.13
CA TYR A 107 8.35 6.55 2.98
C TYR A 107 8.89 5.47 3.94
N HIS A 108 9.63 4.51 3.42
CA HIS A 108 10.28 3.48 4.22
C HIS A 108 11.24 4.08 5.26
N ARG A 109 12.11 5.00 4.84
CA ARG A 109 13.06 5.68 5.74
C ARG A 109 12.35 6.38 6.90
N ARG A 110 11.23 7.09 6.63
CA ARG A 110 10.45 7.78 7.67
C ARG A 110 9.72 6.80 8.59
N LEU A 111 9.15 5.74 8.04
CA LEU A 111 8.51 4.69 8.83
C LEU A 111 9.49 4.10 9.83
N ARG A 112 10.69 3.76 9.38
CA ARG A 112 11.73 3.15 10.22
C ARG A 112 12.34 4.13 11.23
N ALA A 113 12.42 5.40 10.90
CA ALA A 113 12.89 6.43 11.83
C ALA A 113 11.95 6.59 13.04
N GLU A 114 10.63 6.50 12.82
CA GLU A 114 9.63 6.62 13.87
C GLU A 114 9.39 5.28 14.58
N ASN A 115 9.38 4.19 13.84
CA ASN A 115 9.17 2.85 14.36
C ASN A 115 10.24 1.88 13.82
N PRO A 116 11.37 1.70 14.55
CA PRO A 116 12.49 0.87 14.09
C PRO A 116 12.17 -0.61 13.89
N HIS A 117 11.07 -1.10 14.41
CA HIS A 117 10.65 -2.49 14.27
C HIS A 117 9.55 -2.71 13.24
N ALA A 118 9.01 -1.65 12.64
CA ALA A 118 7.98 -1.76 11.62
C ALA A 118 8.46 -2.58 10.41
N GLN A 119 7.56 -3.40 9.88
CA GLN A 119 7.77 -4.14 8.64
C GLN A 119 6.94 -3.49 7.53
N LEU A 120 7.44 -3.56 6.29
CA LEU A 120 6.75 -3.05 5.11
C LEU A 120 6.46 -4.19 4.14
N VAL A 121 5.19 -4.45 3.86
CA VAL A 121 4.74 -5.29 2.75
C VAL A 121 4.45 -4.35 1.58
N LEU A 122 5.39 -4.30 0.66
CA LEU A 122 5.36 -3.39 -0.50
C LEU A 122 4.77 -4.12 -1.69
N LEU A 123 3.58 -3.71 -2.11
CA LEU A 123 2.91 -4.30 -3.26
C LEU A 123 3.42 -3.68 -4.56
N SER A 124 3.47 -4.47 -5.63
CA SER A 124 3.70 -3.95 -6.98
C SER A 124 2.64 -2.93 -7.37
N THR A 125 2.92 -2.11 -8.37
CA THR A 125 1.89 -1.38 -9.08
C THR A 125 0.91 -2.36 -9.76
N THR A 126 -0.32 -1.91 -10.06
CA THR A 126 -1.30 -2.77 -10.72
C THR A 126 -1.30 -2.53 -12.23
N GLN A 127 -1.00 -3.57 -13.01
CA GLN A 127 -1.10 -3.54 -14.46
C GLN A 127 -2.57 -3.68 -14.91
N ALA A 128 -3.40 -2.74 -14.46
CA ALA A 128 -4.82 -2.73 -14.81
C ALA A 128 -5.04 -2.47 -16.31
N PRO A 129 -6.11 -3.03 -16.93
CA PRO A 129 -6.38 -2.86 -18.36
C PRO A 129 -6.46 -1.40 -18.80
N SER A 130 -7.09 -0.55 -18.00
CA SER A 130 -7.22 0.90 -18.29
C SER A 130 -5.89 1.66 -18.25
N ARG A 131 -4.82 1.05 -17.77
CA ARG A 131 -3.47 1.63 -17.67
C ARG A 131 -2.46 1.00 -18.62
N ARG A 132 -2.91 0.25 -19.62
CA ARG A 132 -2.05 -0.57 -20.51
C ARG A 132 -0.88 0.22 -21.11
N THR A 133 -1.10 1.46 -21.54
CA THR A 133 -0.05 2.31 -22.11
C THR A 133 1.04 2.72 -21.13
N LYS A 134 0.83 2.49 -19.85
CA LYS A 134 1.75 2.83 -18.76
C LYS A 134 2.46 1.62 -18.15
N TRP A 135 2.14 0.40 -18.58
CA TRP A 135 2.69 -0.83 -17.98
C TRP A 135 4.22 -0.91 -18.04
N ALA A 136 4.83 -0.44 -19.13
CA ALA A 136 6.29 -0.46 -19.23
C ALA A 136 6.95 0.36 -18.09
N GLU A 137 6.40 1.54 -17.81
CA GLU A 137 6.90 2.39 -16.72
C GLU A 137 6.54 1.83 -15.34
N MET A 138 5.36 1.23 -15.19
CA MET A 138 4.96 0.50 -13.97
C MET A 138 5.91 -0.66 -13.66
N LYS A 139 6.31 -1.45 -14.67
CA LYS A 139 7.28 -2.55 -14.50
C LYS A 139 8.63 -2.04 -14.00
N LYS A 140 9.11 -0.90 -14.50
CA LYS A 140 10.36 -0.29 -13.97
C LYS A 140 10.22 0.10 -12.51
N ALA A 141 9.08 0.66 -12.09
CA ALA A 141 8.82 0.96 -10.69
C ALA A 141 8.83 -0.32 -9.83
N ASP A 142 8.19 -1.39 -10.31
CA ASP A 142 8.12 -2.68 -9.62
C ASP A 142 9.51 -3.34 -9.50
N GLU A 143 10.37 -3.21 -10.52
CA GLU A 143 11.78 -3.63 -10.44
C GLU A 143 12.54 -2.84 -9.37
N GLY A 144 12.33 -1.54 -9.28
CA GLY A 144 12.89 -0.68 -8.24
C GLY A 144 12.40 -1.07 -6.85
N PHE A 145 11.11 -1.40 -6.70
CA PHE A 145 10.55 -1.89 -5.44
C PHE A 145 11.15 -3.23 -5.02
N ARG A 146 11.36 -4.13 -5.98
CA ARG A 146 12.04 -5.41 -5.75
C ARG A 146 13.50 -5.21 -5.30
N ALA A 147 14.20 -4.28 -5.94
CA ALA A 147 15.58 -3.94 -5.57
C ALA A 147 15.64 -3.32 -4.16
N LEU A 148 14.69 -2.44 -3.82
CA LEU A 148 14.57 -1.86 -2.49
C LEU A 148 14.35 -2.95 -1.42
N ALA A 149 13.46 -3.90 -1.68
CA ALA A 149 13.23 -5.03 -0.77
C ALA A 149 14.46 -5.95 -0.63
N ALA A 150 15.22 -6.14 -1.70
CA ALA A 150 16.46 -6.92 -1.64
C ALA A 150 17.54 -6.26 -0.76
N ALA A 151 17.54 -4.94 -0.66
CA ALA A 151 18.47 -4.17 0.17
C ALA A 151 18.01 -4.02 1.65
N HIS A 152 16.74 -4.30 1.95
CA HIS A 152 16.13 -4.06 3.26
C HIS A 152 15.31 -5.27 3.72
N PRO A 153 15.83 -6.09 4.67
CA PRO A 153 15.17 -7.33 5.10
C PRO A 153 13.81 -7.13 5.77
N GLU A 154 13.52 -5.92 6.23
CA GLU A 154 12.21 -5.52 6.77
C GLU A 154 11.18 -5.17 5.69
N ILE A 155 11.56 -5.14 4.41
CA ILE A 155 10.64 -4.97 3.29
C ILE A 155 10.38 -6.32 2.61
N ARG A 156 9.11 -6.65 2.42
CA ARG A 156 8.68 -7.79 1.61
C ARG A 156 7.95 -7.26 0.38
N PHE A 157 8.59 -7.43 -0.77
CA PHE A 157 7.94 -7.10 -2.04
C PHE A 157 6.99 -8.22 -2.46
N VAL A 158 5.75 -7.84 -2.81
CA VAL A 158 4.74 -8.76 -3.33
C VAL A 158 4.28 -8.28 -4.69
N ASP A 159 4.62 -9.02 -5.74
CA ASP A 159 4.06 -8.80 -7.06
C ASP A 159 2.65 -9.39 -7.12
N ILE A 160 1.65 -8.51 -7.17
CA ILE A 160 0.24 -8.91 -7.24
C ILE A 160 -0.23 -9.21 -8.66
N ASN A 161 0.53 -8.79 -9.70
CA ASN A 161 0.10 -8.92 -11.09
C ASN A 161 -0.08 -10.36 -11.56
N PRO A 162 0.81 -11.32 -11.22
CA PRO A 162 0.60 -12.73 -11.61
C PRO A 162 -0.70 -13.33 -11.07
N ALA A 163 -1.20 -12.86 -9.92
CA ALA A 163 -2.49 -13.31 -9.37
C ALA A 163 -3.70 -12.73 -10.12
N LEU A 164 -3.50 -11.58 -10.77
CA LEU A 164 -4.55 -10.85 -11.50
C LEU A 164 -4.51 -11.12 -13.01
N ASN A 165 -3.51 -11.83 -13.50
CA ASN A 165 -3.30 -12.07 -14.91
C ASN A 165 -3.46 -13.55 -15.28
N LEU A 166 -3.74 -13.79 -16.55
CA LEU A 166 -3.64 -15.10 -17.19
C LEU A 166 -2.17 -15.48 -17.39
N PRO A 167 -1.86 -16.75 -17.71
CA PRO A 167 -0.48 -17.19 -17.95
C PRO A 167 0.26 -16.46 -19.08
N ASP A 168 -0.47 -15.91 -20.04
CA ASP A 168 0.09 -15.09 -21.12
C ASP A 168 0.37 -13.63 -20.73
N GLY A 169 0.06 -13.27 -19.47
CA GLY A 169 0.27 -11.93 -18.91
C GLY A 169 -0.90 -10.96 -19.14
N GLU A 170 -1.96 -11.38 -19.83
CA GLU A 170 -3.16 -10.57 -20.01
C GLU A 170 -4.00 -10.55 -18.73
N PRO A 171 -4.67 -9.43 -18.41
CA PRO A 171 -5.53 -9.35 -17.24
C PRO A 171 -6.69 -10.33 -17.31
N ARG A 172 -6.94 -11.03 -16.23
CA ARG A 172 -8.14 -11.87 -16.10
C ARG A 172 -9.40 -10.99 -16.15
N PRO A 173 -10.45 -11.40 -16.89
CA PRO A 173 -11.64 -10.57 -17.05
C PRO A 173 -12.50 -10.47 -15.79
N ASP A 174 -12.38 -11.42 -14.85
CA ASP A 174 -13.18 -11.52 -13.63
C ASP A 174 -12.63 -10.70 -12.44
N VAL A 175 -11.36 -10.27 -12.51
CA VAL A 175 -10.68 -9.65 -11.35
C VAL A 175 -10.79 -8.14 -11.30
N TYR A 176 -11.36 -7.51 -12.32
CA TYR A 176 -11.55 -6.05 -12.35
C TYR A 176 -13.04 -5.69 -12.41
N LEU A 177 -13.38 -4.53 -11.88
CA LEU A 177 -14.69 -3.89 -12.05
C LEU A 177 -14.85 -3.39 -13.50
N LYS A 178 -16.03 -2.91 -13.84
CA LYS A 178 -16.35 -2.38 -15.19
C LYS A 178 -15.45 -1.20 -15.62
N ASP A 179 -14.82 -0.54 -14.68
CA ASP A 179 -13.87 0.55 -14.95
C ASP A 179 -12.49 0.06 -15.43
N ASN A 180 -12.26 -1.25 -15.45
CA ASN A 180 -10.99 -1.88 -15.84
C ASN A 180 -9.78 -1.36 -15.03
N LEU A 181 -10.01 -0.93 -13.80
CA LEU A 181 -9.01 -0.35 -12.92
C LEU A 181 -9.04 -0.96 -11.52
N HIS A 182 -10.20 -0.94 -10.88
CA HIS A 182 -10.34 -1.38 -9.51
C HIS A 182 -10.61 -2.88 -9.41
N PRO A 183 -10.04 -3.56 -8.40
CA PRO A 183 -10.30 -4.99 -8.21
C PRO A 183 -11.78 -5.28 -7.91
N SER A 184 -12.29 -6.34 -8.50
CA SER A 184 -13.55 -6.97 -8.12
C SER A 184 -13.40 -7.80 -6.84
N GLU A 185 -14.47 -8.43 -6.35
CA GLU A 185 -14.36 -9.40 -5.25
C GLU A 185 -13.39 -10.54 -5.58
N ALA A 186 -13.44 -11.06 -6.83
CA ALA A 186 -12.49 -12.08 -7.30
C ALA A 186 -11.06 -11.54 -7.35
N GLY A 187 -10.89 -10.27 -7.70
CA GLY A 187 -9.59 -9.57 -7.67
C GLY A 187 -9.03 -9.49 -6.26
N TYR A 188 -9.82 -9.05 -5.29
CA TYR A 188 -9.38 -9.02 -3.89
C TYR A 188 -9.09 -10.41 -3.34
N ALA A 189 -9.88 -11.42 -3.68
CA ALA A 189 -9.60 -12.80 -3.30
C ALA A 189 -8.28 -13.33 -3.88
N ALA A 190 -7.96 -12.95 -5.13
CA ALA A 190 -6.69 -13.30 -5.76
C ALA A 190 -5.51 -12.57 -5.10
N MET A 191 -5.65 -11.27 -4.84
CA MET A 191 -4.65 -10.47 -4.13
C MET A 191 -4.38 -11.02 -2.72
N LEU A 192 -5.43 -11.38 -1.99
CA LEU A 192 -5.31 -11.91 -0.63
C LEU A 192 -4.41 -13.15 -0.58
N LYS A 193 -4.53 -14.05 -1.55
CA LYS A 193 -3.73 -15.29 -1.60
C LYS A 193 -2.22 -15.04 -1.65
N VAL A 194 -1.79 -13.94 -2.27
CA VAL A 194 -0.37 -13.60 -2.40
C VAL A 194 0.10 -12.59 -1.35
N ILE A 195 -0.79 -11.74 -0.84
CA ILE A 195 -0.44 -10.73 0.18
C ILE A 195 -0.43 -11.34 1.58
N ARG A 196 -1.40 -12.20 1.91
CA ARG A 196 -1.56 -12.76 3.25
C ARG A 196 -0.30 -13.47 3.76
N PRO A 197 0.38 -14.35 3.02
CA PRO A 197 1.61 -14.99 3.50
C PRO A 197 2.73 -13.98 3.82
N ALA A 198 2.84 -12.90 3.06
CA ALA A 198 3.82 -11.85 3.32
C ALA A 198 3.48 -11.05 4.59
N VAL A 199 2.20 -10.78 4.83
CA VAL A 199 1.74 -10.13 6.07
C VAL A 199 1.99 -11.04 7.27
N ASP A 200 1.68 -12.33 7.19
CA ASP A 200 1.91 -13.30 8.27
C ASP A 200 3.41 -13.37 8.61
N ALA A 201 4.28 -13.47 7.62
CA ALA A 201 5.73 -13.48 7.82
C ALA A 201 6.26 -12.15 8.39
N ALA A 202 5.72 -11.01 7.93
CA ALA A 202 6.06 -9.70 8.47
C ALA A 202 5.62 -9.58 9.94
N TRP A 203 4.43 -10.04 10.26
CA TRP A 203 3.90 -10.02 11.62
C TRP A 203 4.77 -10.85 12.58
N GLN A 204 5.10 -12.08 12.19
CA GLN A 204 5.97 -12.97 12.96
C GLN A 204 7.35 -12.34 13.22
N ALA A 205 7.93 -11.70 12.21
CA ALA A 205 9.23 -11.03 12.35
C ALA A 205 9.26 -9.91 13.40
N THR A 206 8.09 -9.38 13.79
CA THR A 206 7.98 -8.32 14.80
C THR A 206 7.62 -8.84 16.20
N GLU A 207 7.34 -10.13 16.37
CA GLU A 207 6.81 -10.64 17.64
C GLU A 207 7.69 -10.35 18.85
N ALA A 208 9.01 -10.50 18.71
CA ALA A 208 9.96 -10.25 19.80
C ALA A 208 9.94 -8.77 20.26
N ALA A 209 9.76 -7.83 19.32
CA ALA A 209 9.76 -6.40 19.59
C ALA A 209 8.43 -5.88 20.15
N PHE A 210 7.31 -6.60 19.92
CA PHE A 210 5.95 -6.22 20.33
C PHE A 210 5.35 -7.15 21.38
N LYS A 211 6.09 -8.13 21.91
CA LYS A 211 5.70 -8.85 23.12
C LYS A 211 5.77 -7.88 24.32
N LYS A 212 4.61 -7.66 24.93
CA LYS A 212 4.51 -6.95 26.21
C LYS A 212 4.88 -7.90 27.36
#